data_9a7f374c42547ab005ce66dd187f45c4
#
_entry.id   9a7f374c42547ab005ce66dd187f45c4
#
_cell.length_a   1.000
_cell.length_b   1.000
_cell.length_c   1.000
_cell.angle_alpha   90.00
_cell.angle_beta   90.00
_cell.angle_gamma   90.00
#
_symmetry.space_group_name_H-M   'P 1'
#
loop_
_entity.id
_entity.type
_entity.pdbx_description
1 polymer ?
#
loop_
_entity_poly.entity_id
_entity_poly.type
_entity_poly.pdbx_seq_one_letter_code
_entity_poly.pdbx_strand_id
1 'polypeptide(L)'
;LIDNMNVLLFENSQYTDSKNYGFLCNLLTSLAIVQVLESKGMPRKEAEQYAADAMYKFIEPQIKSMKKLASNGWFVRFLKLTMPMKFRNTLGYGWDVEFPKCGRDEFSMITHKCIFHQIFEKYGMPEMTAIFCKIDDILYSDLPRADFLYSQQIGNGGTMCDYTFRRK
;
A
#
# COMPACT_ATOMS: atom_id res chain seq x y z
N LEU A 1 -19.69 0.18 12.08
CA LEU A 1 -18.30 0.30 11.58
C LEU A 1 -17.29 -0.05 12.66
N ILE A 2 -17.37 0.58 13.85
CA ILE A 2 -16.43 0.32 14.95
C ILE A 2 -16.43 -1.16 15.35
N ASP A 3 -17.59 -1.76 15.52
CA ASP A 3 -17.71 -3.17 15.90
C ASP A 3 -17.09 -4.09 14.85
N ASN A 4 -17.35 -3.84 13.56
CA ASN A 4 -16.70 -4.57 12.47
C ASN A 4 -15.17 -4.41 12.51
N MET A 5 -14.69 -3.20 12.78
CA MET A 5 -13.25 -2.93 12.86
C MET A 5 -12.58 -3.71 14.00
N ASN A 6 -13.24 -3.81 15.17
CA ASN A 6 -12.73 -4.58 16.29
C ASN A 6 -12.67 -6.09 15.98
N VAL A 7 -13.67 -6.62 15.29
CA VAL A 7 -13.67 -8.02 14.83
C VAL A 7 -12.54 -8.25 13.85
N LEU A 8 -12.38 -7.40 12.84
CA LEU A 8 -11.31 -7.51 11.85
C LEU A 8 -9.92 -7.42 12.47
N LEU A 9 -9.71 -6.55 13.45
CA LEU A 9 -8.45 -6.46 14.19
C LEU A 9 -8.16 -7.75 14.97
N PHE A 10 -9.16 -8.32 15.63
CA PHE A 10 -9.02 -9.57 16.35
C PHE A 10 -8.70 -10.74 15.41
N GLU A 11 -9.42 -10.86 14.29
CA GLU A 11 -9.21 -11.92 13.29
C GLU A 11 -7.86 -11.85 12.57
N ASN A 12 -7.21 -10.68 12.58
CA ASN A 12 -5.91 -10.43 11.97
C ASN A 12 -4.85 -10.09 13.01
N SER A 13 -5.04 -10.55 14.26
CA SER A 13 -4.15 -10.26 15.40
C SER A 13 -2.69 -10.69 15.17
N GLN A 14 -2.43 -11.69 14.32
CA GLN A 14 -1.07 -12.10 13.93
C GLN A 14 -0.28 -11.02 13.19
N TYR A 15 -0.95 -9.99 12.66
CA TYR A 15 -0.32 -8.86 11.96
C TYR A 15 -0.33 -7.57 12.77
N THR A 16 -0.88 -7.55 13.99
CA THR A 16 -1.09 -6.35 14.79
C THR A 16 0.13 -5.90 15.60
N ASP A 17 1.32 -6.30 15.20
CA ASP A 17 2.51 -5.69 15.78
C ASP A 17 2.54 -4.17 15.46
N SER A 18 3.22 -3.40 16.30
CA SER A 18 3.23 -1.93 16.22
C SER A 18 3.70 -1.39 14.86
N LYS A 19 4.40 -2.20 14.06
CA LYS A 19 5.01 -1.80 12.79
C LYS A 19 4.06 -1.97 11.60
N ASN A 20 3.19 -2.97 11.66
CA ASN A 20 2.14 -3.18 10.67
C ASN A 20 0.88 -2.36 10.96
N TYR A 21 0.73 -1.84 12.17
CA TYR A 21 -0.52 -1.23 12.62
C TYR A 21 -1.05 -0.13 11.67
N GLY A 22 -0.17 0.72 11.15
CA GLY A 22 -0.57 1.76 10.20
C GLY A 22 -1.08 1.20 8.87
N PHE A 23 -0.47 0.14 8.36
CA PHE A 23 -0.94 -0.54 7.15
C PHE A 23 -2.29 -1.23 7.40
N LEU A 24 -2.41 -1.92 8.55
CA LEU A 24 -3.63 -2.62 8.93
C LEU A 24 -4.81 -1.67 9.14
N CYS A 25 -4.62 -0.53 9.78
CA CYS A 25 -5.70 0.44 9.98
C CYS A 25 -6.32 0.86 8.65
N ASN A 26 -5.53 1.22 7.66
CA ASN A 26 -6.03 1.64 6.35
C ASN A 26 -6.75 0.48 5.62
N LEU A 27 -6.10 -0.68 5.57
CA LEU A 27 -6.62 -1.89 4.97
C LEU A 27 -7.96 -2.32 5.60
N LEU A 28 -7.97 -2.51 6.92
CA LEU A 28 -9.15 -3.00 7.63
C LEU A 28 -10.28 -1.97 7.65
N THR A 29 -9.97 -0.68 7.61
CA THR A 29 -10.99 0.37 7.45
C THR A 29 -11.68 0.26 6.09
N SER A 30 -10.93 0.08 5.01
CA SER A 30 -11.53 -0.09 3.68
C SER A 30 -12.40 -1.35 3.60
N LEU A 31 -11.93 -2.45 4.17
CA LEU A 31 -12.69 -3.70 4.26
C LEU A 31 -13.96 -3.54 5.09
N ALA A 32 -13.87 -2.90 6.27
CA ALA A 32 -15.04 -2.64 7.12
C ALA A 32 -16.08 -1.74 6.44
N ILE A 33 -15.65 -0.76 5.65
CA ILE A 33 -16.56 0.07 4.85
C ILE A 33 -17.35 -0.80 3.88
N VAL A 34 -16.68 -1.64 3.11
CA VAL A 34 -17.34 -2.53 2.14
C VAL A 34 -18.34 -3.44 2.84
N GLN A 35 -17.94 -4.14 3.90
CA GLN A 35 -18.82 -5.06 4.64
C GLN A 35 -20.05 -4.36 5.21
N VAL A 36 -19.90 -3.14 5.76
CA VAL A 36 -21.03 -2.37 6.31
C VAL A 36 -21.97 -1.92 5.19
N LEU A 37 -21.46 -1.50 4.05
CA LEU A 37 -22.29 -1.06 2.93
C LEU A 37 -23.05 -2.25 2.30
N GLU A 38 -22.40 -3.39 2.12
CA GLU A 38 -23.04 -4.64 1.68
C GLU A 38 -24.15 -5.08 2.65
N SER A 39 -23.92 -5.00 3.96
CA SER A 39 -24.93 -5.35 4.97
C SER A 39 -26.17 -4.45 4.93
N LYS A 40 -26.05 -3.27 4.33
CA LYS A 40 -27.15 -2.34 4.08
C LYS A 40 -27.79 -2.48 2.70
N GLY A 41 -27.40 -3.50 1.93
CA GLY A 41 -27.94 -3.81 0.62
C GLY A 41 -27.23 -3.13 -0.56
N MET A 42 -26.09 -2.47 -0.35
CA MET A 42 -25.32 -1.91 -1.45
C MET A 42 -24.62 -3.04 -2.22
N PRO A 43 -24.66 -3.04 -3.57
CA PRO A 43 -23.90 -4.00 -4.37
C PRO A 43 -22.41 -3.90 -4.08
N ARG A 44 -21.70 -5.05 -4.03
CA ARG A 44 -20.28 -5.14 -3.70
C ARG A 44 -19.42 -4.14 -4.50
N LYS A 45 -19.56 -4.11 -5.81
CA LYS A 45 -18.77 -3.20 -6.68
C LYS A 45 -18.96 -1.72 -6.34
N GLU A 46 -20.16 -1.33 -5.94
CA GLU A 46 -20.43 0.05 -5.50
C GLU A 46 -19.79 0.33 -4.14
N ALA A 47 -19.86 -0.63 -3.22
CA ALA A 47 -19.21 -0.53 -1.92
C ALA A 47 -17.69 -0.45 -2.02
N GLU A 48 -17.07 -1.24 -2.89
CA GLU A 48 -15.64 -1.21 -3.20
C GLU A 48 -15.24 0.14 -3.80
N GLN A 49 -16.01 0.65 -4.76
CA GLN A 49 -15.74 1.97 -5.34
C GLN A 49 -15.84 3.08 -4.29
N TYR A 50 -16.83 3.01 -3.41
CA TYR A 50 -16.97 3.96 -2.31
C TYR A 50 -15.77 3.92 -1.36
N ALA A 51 -15.30 2.70 -1.01
CA ALA A 51 -14.10 2.53 -0.19
C ALA A 51 -12.85 3.08 -0.91
N ALA A 52 -12.70 2.85 -2.21
CA ALA A 52 -11.62 3.38 -3.02
C ALA A 52 -11.59 4.92 -3.02
N ASP A 53 -12.73 5.54 -3.29
CA ASP A 53 -12.85 7.01 -3.33
C ASP A 53 -12.52 7.63 -1.96
N ALA A 54 -12.97 6.99 -0.87
CA ALA A 54 -12.63 7.42 0.49
C ALA A 54 -11.13 7.33 0.75
N MET A 55 -10.48 6.25 0.33
CA MET A 55 -9.03 6.07 0.49
C MET A 55 -8.22 7.05 -0.37
N TYR A 56 -8.61 7.30 -1.62
CA TYR A 56 -7.93 8.27 -2.49
C TYR A 56 -8.04 9.68 -1.93
N LYS A 57 -9.19 10.06 -1.39
CA LYS A 57 -9.38 11.35 -0.72
C LYS A 57 -8.53 11.46 0.55
N PHE A 58 -8.44 10.37 1.31
CA PHE A 58 -7.64 10.33 2.54
C PHE A 58 -6.14 10.59 2.29
N ILE A 59 -5.61 10.19 1.13
CA ILE A 59 -4.18 10.37 0.81
C ILE A 59 -3.83 11.71 0.17
N GLU A 60 -4.79 12.58 -0.15
CA GLU A 60 -4.52 13.88 -0.79
C GLU A 60 -3.46 14.73 -0.07
N PRO A 61 -3.47 14.86 1.29
CA PRO A 61 -2.42 15.58 1.99
C PRO A 61 -1.03 14.94 1.84
N GLN A 62 -0.98 13.60 1.77
CA GLN A 62 0.26 12.85 1.60
C GLN A 62 0.88 13.08 0.22
N ILE A 63 0.07 13.26 -0.83
CA ILE A 63 0.56 13.58 -2.17
C ILE A 63 1.36 14.88 -2.16
N LYS A 64 0.83 15.93 -1.54
CA LYS A 64 1.51 17.23 -1.42
C LYS A 64 2.83 17.11 -0.67
N SER A 65 2.81 16.37 0.44
CA SER A 65 4.00 16.12 1.26
C SER A 65 5.05 15.32 0.50
N MET A 66 4.63 14.29 -0.25
CA MET A 66 5.52 13.47 -1.07
C MET A 66 6.16 14.27 -2.19
N LYS A 67 5.40 15.08 -2.93
CA LYS A 67 5.93 15.97 -3.97
C LYS A 67 6.93 16.98 -3.41
N LYS A 68 6.65 17.56 -2.24
CA LYS A 68 7.58 18.46 -1.54
C LYS A 68 8.88 17.76 -1.15
N LEU A 69 8.80 16.54 -0.61
CA LEU A 69 9.96 15.73 -0.28
C LEU A 69 10.76 15.38 -1.52
N ALA A 70 10.09 14.96 -2.59
CA ALA A 70 10.70 14.56 -3.86
C ALA A 70 11.25 15.74 -4.69
N SER A 71 11.01 16.99 -4.28
CA SER A 71 11.67 18.16 -4.86
C SER A 71 13.15 18.27 -4.46
N ASN A 72 13.57 17.51 -3.46
CA ASN A 72 14.96 17.48 -3.01
C ASN A 72 15.78 16.47 -3.82
N GLY A 73 16.97 16.87 -4.29
CA GLY A 73 17.86 16.01 -5.08
C GLY A 73 18.40 14.78 -4.34
N TRP A 74 18.21 14.69 -3.03
CA TRP A 74 18.59 13.56 -2.20
C TRP A 74 17.45 12.55 -1.97
N PHE A 75 16.26 12.79 -2.51
CA PHE A 75 15.06 11.99 -2.27
C PHE A 75 15.26 10.48 -2.51
N VAL A 76 15.82 10.09 -3.66
CA VAL A 76 16.05 8.67 -4.00
C VAL A 76 17.02 8.01 -3.02
N ARG A 77 18.05 8.75 -2.59
CA ARG A 77 19.00 8.26 -1.56
C ARG A 77 18.34 8.13 -0.19
N PHE A 78 17.44 9.04 0.12
CA PHE A 78 16.63 8.96 1.35
C PHE A 78 15.76 7.70 1.34
N LEU A 79 15.06 7.39 0.25
CA LEU A 79 14.30 6.16 0.11
C LEU A 79 15.20 4.93 0.29
N LYS A 80 16.36 4.93 -0.37
CA LYS A 80 17.34 3.84 -0.28
C LYS A 80 17.81 3.55 1.15
N LEU A 81 17.88 4.56 1.99
CA LEU A 81 18.27 4.42 3.39
C LEU A 81 17.07 4.04 4.28
N THR A 82 15.92 4.66 4.07
CA THR A 82 14.80 4.57 5.02
C THR A 82 13.87 3.39 4.76
N MET A 83 13.64 3.02 3.50
CA MET A 83 12.70 1.95 3.16
C MET A 83 13.15 0.57 3.68
N PRO A 84 14.41 0.14 3.52
CA PRO A 84 14.87 -1.10 4.14
C PRO A 84 14.74 -1.10 5.67
N MET A 85 14.96 0.04 6.32
CA MET A 85 14.77 0.18 7.77
C MET A 85 13.30 0.05 8.17
N LYS A 86 12.39 0.65 7.39
CA LYS A 86 10.94 0.56 7.61
C LYS A 86 10.45 -0.88 7.51
N PHE A 87 10.88 -1.62 6.48
CA PHE A 87 10.44 -2.99 6.25
C PHE A 87 11.20 -4.05 7.07
N ARG A 88 12.39 -3.75 7.60
CA ARG A 88 13.23 -4.70 8.36
C ARG A 88 12.49 -5.47 9.45
N ASN A 89 11.51 -4.86 10.04
CA ASN A 89 10.79 -5.41 11.18
C ASN A 89 9.39 -5.91 10.82
N THR A 90 8.96 -5.74 9.56
CA THR A 90 7.68 -6.23 9.03
C THR A 90 7.86 -7.46 8.15
N LEU A 91 9.10 -7.80 7.80
CA LEU A 91 9.41 -9.02 7.04
C LEU A 91 8.95 -10.26 7.80
N GLY A 92 8.23 -11.15 7.13
CA GLY A 92 7.63 -12.33 7.74
C GLY A 92 6.26 -12.10 8.39
N TYR A 93 5.85 -10.84 8.63
CA TYR A 93 4.54 -10.49 9.17
C TYR A 93 3.60 -9.97 8.08
N GLY A 94 3.38 -10.78 7.06
CA GLY A 94 2.55 -10.42 5.90
C GLY A 94 3.32 -9.72 4.77
N TRP A 95 4.60 -9.44 4.96
CA TRP A 95 5.48 -8.87 3.95
C TRP A 95 6.65 -9.79 3.61
N ASP A 96 6.94 -9.91 2.31
CA ASP A 96 8.18 -10.45 1.78
C ASP A 96 8.72 -9.46 0.75
N VAL A 97 9.77 -8.72 1.15
CA VAL A 97 10.29 -7.58 0.38
C VAL A 97 11.80 -7.73 0.23
N GLU A 98 12.26 -7.60 -0.99
CA GLU A 98 13.67 -7.59 -1.37
C GLU A 98 14.10 -6.18 -1.78
N PHE A 99 15.33 -5.81 -1.45
CA PHE A 99 15.95 -4.55 -1.84
C PHE A 99 17.18 -4.83 -2.73
N PRO A 100 17.01 -4.92 -4.05
CA PRO A 100 18.09 -5.17 -4.98
C PRO A 100 19.21 -4.11 -4.89
N LYS A 101 20.45 -4.53 -5.08
CA LYS A 101 21.55 -3.58 -5.21
C LYS A 101 21.38 -2.78 -6.50
N CYS A 102 21.38 -1.48 -6.39
CA CYS A 102 21.21 -0.55 -7.50
C CYS A 102 22.20 0.62 -7.41
N GLY A 103 22.32 1.37 -8.50
CA GLY A 103 23.20 2.53 -8.60
C GLY A 103 22.95 3.60 -7.54
N ARG A 104 23.83 4.62 -7.51
CA ARG A 104 23.76 5.71 -6.51
C ARG A 104 22.44 6.48 -6.56
N ASP A 105 21.92 6.68 -7.75
CA ASP A 105 20.76 7.51 -8.03
C ASP A 105 19.50 6.68 -8.35
N GLU A 106 19.52 5.40 -7.92
CA GLU A 106 18.39 4.47 -8.02
C GLU A 106 18.10 3.81 -6.67
N PHE A 107 16.82 3.51 -6.45
CA PHE A 107 16.33 2.67 -5.37
C PHE A 107 15.31 1.70 -5.94
N SER A 108 15.48 0.41 -5.69
CA SER A 108 14.55 -0.63 -6.12
C SER A 108 14.05 -1.43 -4.93
N MET A 109 12.80 -1.84 -5.02
CA MET A 109 12.11 -2.64 -4.02
C MET A 109 11.21 -3.65 -4.75
N ILE A 110 11.38 -4.93 -4.44
CA ILE A 110 10.55 -6.01 -4.98
C ILE A 110 9.74 -6.58 -3.83
N THR A 111 8.42 -6.58 -3.98
CA THR A 111 7.49 -7.15 -3.01
C THR A 111 6.94 -8.46 -3.55
N HIS A 112 7.33 -9.59 -2.96
CA HIS A 112 6.85 -10.93 -3.32
C HIS A 112 5.57 -11.31 -2.57
N LYS A 113 5.40 -10.80 -1.32
CA LYS A 113 4.16 -10.97 -0.54
C LYS A 113 3.72 -9.61 -0.01
N CYS A 114 2.45 -9.31 -0.24
CA CYS A 114 1.80 -8.07 0.16
C CYS A 114 0.72 -8.38 1.20
N ILE A 115 0.80 -7.75 2.38
CA ILE A 115 -0.20 -7.94 3.45
C ILE A 115 -1.61 -7.54 2.99
N PHE A 116 -1.74 -6.51 2.14
CA PHE A 116 -3.04 -6.10 1.60
C PHE A 116 -3.68 -7.23 0.80
N HIS A 117 -2.91 -7.83 -0.12
CA HIS A 117 -3.39 -8.92 -0.96
C HIS A 117 -3.80 -10.14 -0.12
N GLN A 118 -2.96 -10.57 0.81
CA GLN A 118 -3.24 -11.72 1.66
C GLN A 118 -4.52 -11.55 2.50
N ILE A 119 -4.74 -10.36 3.05
CA ILE A 119 -5.92 -10.10 3.86
C ILE A 119 -7.15 -9.98 2.97
N PHE A 120 -7.11 -9.23 1.87
CA PHE A 120 -8.26 -9.14 0.96
C PHE A 120 -8.63 -10.49 0.36
N GLU A 121 -7.66 -11.33 -0.01
CA GLU A 121 -7.89 -12.69 -0.47
C GLU A 121 -8.57 -13.55 0.62
N LYS A 122 -8.13 -13.45 1.88
CA LYS A 122 -8.77 -14.12 3.03
C LYS A 122 -10.26 -13.79 3.15
N TYR A 123 -10.66 -12.56 2.82
CA TYR A 123 -12.06 -12.13 2.87
C TYR A 123 -12.79 -12.24 1.52
N GLY A 124 -12.19 -12.89 0.52
CA GLY A 124 -12.80 -13.10 -0.80
C GLY A 124 -12.97 -11.82 -1.62
N MET A 125 -12.06 -10.84 -1.43
CA MET A 125 -12.05 -9.53 -2.10
C MET A 125 -10.66 -9.19 -2.66
N PRO A 126 -9.95 -10.10 -3.36
CA PRO A 126 -8.57 -9.86 -3.82
C PRO A 126 -8.44 -8.65 -4.74
N GLU A 127 -9.51 -8.30 -5.48
CA GLU A 127 -9.60 -7.12 -6.35
C GLU A 127 -9.40 -5.79 -5.61
N MET A 128 -9.72 -5.72 -4.32
CA MET A 128 -9.47 -4.53 -3.51
C MET A 128 -7.97 -4.20 -3.36
N THR A 129 -7.09 -5.16 -3.61
CA THR A 129 -5.64 -4.91 -3.61
C THR A 129 -5.27 -3.85 -4.65
N ALA A 130 -5.95 -3.83 -5.80
CA ALA A 130 -5.71 -2.84 -6.86
C ALA A 130 -5.93 -1.39 -6.38
N ILE A 131 -6.82 -1.15 -5.41
CA ILE A 131 -7.04 0.18 -4.81
C ILE A 131 -5.74 0.69 -4.18
N PHE A 132 -5.02 -0.17 -3.45
CA PHE A 132 -3.77 0.19 -2.78
C PHE A 132 -2.61 0.31 -3.76
N CYS A 133 -2.55 -0.53 -4.81
CA CYS A 133 -1.61 -0.34 -5.90
C CYS A 133 -1.84 1.00 -6.62
N LYS A 134 -3.10 1.40 -6.80
CA LYS A 134 -3.45 2.71 -7.37
C LYS A 134 -3.04 3.88 -6.47
N ILE A 135 -3.02 3.69 -5.15
CA ILE A 135 -2.48 4.69 -4.21
C ILE A 135 -0.99 4.93 -4.46
N ASP A 136 -0.20 3.88 -4.71
CA ASP A 136 1.21 4.02 -5.06
C ASP A 136 1.38 4.82 -6.36
N ASP A 137 0.57 4.54 -7.39
CA ASP A 137 0.58 5.33 -8.63
C ASP A 137 0.27 6.81 -8.36
N ILE A 138 -0.77 7.09 -7.59
CA ILE A 138 -1.17 8.47 -7.26
C ILE A 138 -0.08 9.21 -6.48
N LEU A 139 0.58 8.52 -5.55
CA LEU A 139 1.63 9.11 -4.71
C LEU A 139 2.94 9.36 -5.46
N TYR A 140 3.28 8.50 -6.42
CA TYR A 140 4.64 8.44 -6.97
C TYR A 140 4.75 8.73 -8.47
N SER A 141 3.65 8.73 -9.24
CA SER A 141 3.71 8.88 -10.71
C SER A 141 4.25 10.23 -11.21
N ASP A 142 4.11 11.28 -10.42
CA ASP A 142 4.44 12.65 -10.85
C ASP A 142 5.36 13.34 -9.82
N LEU A 143 6.49 12.69 -9.52
CA LEU A 143 7.48 13.24 -8.60
C LEU A 143 8.40 14.23 -9.32
N PRO A 144 8.71 15.40 -8.73
CA PRO A 144 9.48 16.46 -9.39
C PRO A 144 10.89 16.04 -9.82
N ARG A 145 11.59 15.21 -9.03
CA ARG A 145 12.98 14.82 -9.27
C ARG A 145 13.23 13.32 -9.22
N ALA A 146 12.21 12.51 -9.40
CA ALA A 146 12.34 11.07 -9.51
C ALA A 146 11.30 10.52 -10.49
N ASP A 147 11.66 9.49 -11.23
CA ASP A 147 10.74 8.64 -11.95
C ASP A 147 10.36 7.47 -11.05
N PHE A 148 9.09 7.10 -11.05
CA PHE A 148 8.56 5.89 -10.44
C PHE A 148 8.22 4.90 -11.54
N LEU A 149 8.88 3.77 -11.56
CA LEU A 149 8.84 2.76 -12.62
C LEU A 149 8.50 1.41 -12.04
N TYR A 150 7.68 0.65 -12.74
CA TYR A 150 7.42 -0.77 -12.45
C TYR A 150 6.93 -1.48 -13.71
N SER A 151 7.03 -2.79 -13.75
CA SER A 151 6.49 -3.62 -14.82
C SER A 151 5.22 -4.36 -14.41
N GLN A 152 5.07 -4.64 -13.12
CA GLN A 152 3.92 -5.37 -12.59
C GLN A 152 3.59 -4.99 -11.13
N GLN A 153 2.36 -5.24 -10.74
CA GLN A 153 1.84 -5.06 -9.40
C GLN A 153 0.92 -6.24 -9.04
N ILE A 154 1.02 -6.75 -7.82
CA ILE A 154 0.22 -7.90 -7.34
C ILE A 154 -1.28 -7.62 -7.49
N GLY A 155 -1.76 -6.43 -7.10
CA GLY A 155 -3.18 -6.08 -7.19
C GLY A 155 -3.71 -5.96 -8.63
N ASN A 156 -2.83 -5.86 -9.61
CA ASN A 156 -3.16 -5.80 -11.03
C ASN A 156 -2.87 -7.13 -11.76
N GLY A 157 -2.78 -8.24 -11.01
CA GLY A 157 -2.57 -9.58 -11.55
C GLY A 157 -1.11 -9.98 -11.77
N GLY A 158 -0.16 -9.17 -11.33
CA GLY A 158 1.26 -9.51 -11.32
C GLY A 158 1.60 -10.51 -10.21
N THR A 159 2.74 -11.17 -10.33
CA THR A 159 3.27 -12.10 -9.33
C THR A 159 4.06 -11.41 -8.22
N MET A 160 4.43 -10.14 -8.43
CA MET A 160 5.15 -9.29 -7.49
C MET A 160 4.87 -7.82 -7.79
N CYS A 161 5.36 -6.90 -6.94
CA CYS A 161 5.49 -5.49 -7.28
C CYS A 161 6.98 -5.16 -7.40
N ASP A 162 7.42 -4.67 -8.57
CA ASP A 162 8.83 -4.40 -8.90
C ASP A 162 9.10 -2.89 -9.03
N TYR A 163 9.03 -2.18 -7.92
CA TYR A 163 9.14 -0.72 -7.90
C TYR A 163 10.59 -0.25 -8.01
N THR A 164 10.83 0.71 -8.90
CA THR A 164 12.11 1.41 -9.02
C THR A 164 11.89 2.91 -9.03
N PHE A 165 12.63 3.61 -8.17
CA PHE A 165 12.74 5.06 -8.17
C PHE A 165 14.08 5.45 -8.76
N ARG A 166 14.07 6.23 -9.83
CA ARG A 166 15.26 6.74 -10.51
C ARG A 166 15.28 8.25 -10.44
N ARG A 167 16.40 8.82 -10.03
CA ARG A 167 16.58 10.27 -10.04
C ARG A 167 16.54 10.80 -11.48
N LYS A 168 15.77 11.87 -11.68
CA LYS A 168 15.77 12.68 -12.91
C LYS A 168 17.01 13.55 -12.98
#